data_d46c1db9e21f894e564c73ccf8e6f215
#
_entry.id   d46c1db9e21f894e564c73ccf8e6f215
#
_cell.length_a   1.000
_cell.length_b   1.000
_cell.length_c   1.000
_cell.angle_alpha   90.00
_cell.angle_beta   90.00
_cell.angle_gamma   90.00
#
_symmetry.space_group_name_H-M   'P 1'
#
loop_
_entity.id
_entity.type
_entity.pdbx_description
1 polymer ?
#
loop_
_entity_poly.entity_id
_entity_poly.type
_entity_poly.pdbx_seq_one_letter_code
_entity_poly.pdbx_strand_id
1 'polypeptide(L)'
;KCDCGNIQELFGADVRIAVGDPVYPVYVDTNVMAGRTGAHEDGRYANLVYLDCTAANGYVPSPADLKEPVDVVYLCYPNNPTGAVATRAQLQAWVDWARANKALILFDAAYEAFIRTPGIPHSIYACEGARTCAIEFRSYSKTAGFTGVRCGYTVVPKGLVGYTQDGTPVE
;
A
#
# COMPACT_ATOMS: atom_id res chain seq x y z
N LYS A 1 6.77 3.63 9.55
CA LYS A 1 6.11 4.87 10.01
C LYS A 1 6.81 6.11 9.47
N CYS A 2 8.11 6.27 9.74
CA CYS A 2 8.87 7.42 9.18
C CYS A 2 8.87 7.39 7.65
N ASP A 3 9.06 6.22 7.03
CA ASP A 3 9.04 6.07 5.58
C ASP A 3 7.69 6.46 4.97
N CYS A 4 6.56 6.12 5.64
CA CYS A 4 5.24 6.56 5.18
C CYS A 4 5.06 8.07 5.21
N GLY A 5 5.76 8.79 6.11
CA GLY A 5 5.80 10.25 6.12
C GLY A 5 6.70 10.81 5.03
N ASN A 6 7.93 10.28 4.92
CA ASN A 6 8.92 10.78 3.97
C ASN A 6 8.51 10.59 2.51
N ILE A 7 7.86 9.44 2.19
CA ILE A 7 7.44 9.14 0.82
C ILE A 7 6.37 10.12 0.30
N GLN A 8 5.70 10.85 1.21
CA GLN A 8 4.72 11.87 0.81
C GLN A 8 5.33 12.99 -0.02
N GLU A 9 6.62 13.26 0.11
CA GLU A 9 7.32 14.28 -0.67
C GLU A 9 7.45 13.92 -2.16
N LEU A 10 7.28 12.63 -2.50
CA LEU A 10 7.30 12.17 -3.89
C LEU A 10 5.99 12.43 -4.64
N PHE A 11 4.92 12.75 -3.92
CA PHE A 11 3.58 12.84 -4.50
C PHE A 11 3.11 14.30 -4.58
N GLY A 12 2.47 14.64 -5.69
CA GLY A 12 1.76 15.91 -5.86
C GLY A 12 0.57 16.06 -4.90
N ALA A 13 0.02 17.26 -4.83
CA ALA A 13 -1.10 17.58 -3.95
C ALA A 13 -2.40 16.84 -4.36
N ASP A 14 -2.56 16.59 -5.67
CA ASP A 14 -3.79 16.06 -6.26
C ASP A 14 -3.78 14.53 -6.43
N VAL A 15 -2.75 13.85 -5.90
CA VAL A 15 -2.65 12.38 -5.96
C VAL A 15 -3.82 11.72 -5.24
N ARG A 16 -4.53 10.85 -5.94
CA ARG A 16 -5.62 10.03 -5.41
C ARG A 16 -5.06 8.75 -4.78
N ILE A 17 -5.43 8.50 -3.55
CA ILE A 17 -4.86 7.43 -2.74
C ILE A 17 -5.95 6.49 -2.25
N ALA A 18 -5.72 5.17 -2.46
CA ALA A 18 -6.57 4.12 -1.89
C ALA A 18 -5.92 3.48 -0.65
N VAL A 19 -6.74 3.22 0.35
CA VAL A 19 -6.37 2.50 1.58
C VAL A 19 -7.40 1.44 1.91
N GLY A 20 -7.00 0.34 2.54
CA GLY A 20 -7.94 -0.61 3.12
C GLY A 20 -8.71 0.00 4.30
N ASP A 21 -9.89 -0.56 4.59
CA ASP A 21 -10.69 -0.18 5.76
C ASP A 21 -11.29 -1.46 6.39
N PRO A 22 -10.81 -1.88 7.58
CA PRO A 22 -9.78 -1.23 8.41
C PRO A 22 -8.35 -1.48 7.95
N VAL A 23 -7.47 -0.52 8.26
CA VAL A 23 -6.04 -0.57 7.96
C VAL A 23 -5.21 0.14 9.06
N TYR A 24 -3.90 0.04 8.98
CA TYR A 24 -2.99 0.76 9.85
C TYR A 24 -3.18 2.28 9.72
N PRO A 25 -3.58 2.98 10.80
CA PRO A 25 -4.02 4.39 10.75
C PRO A 25 -3.00 5.36 10.15
N VAL A 26 -1.71 5.02 10.25
CA VAL A 26 -0.62 5.89 9.76
C VAL A 26 -0.73 6.18 8.26
N TYR A 27 -1.32 5.31 7.45
CA TYR A 27 -1.51 5.60 6.02
C TYR A 27 -2.49 6.75 5.82
N VAL A 28 -3.55 6.79 6.61
CA VAL A 28 -4.51 7.91 6.62
C VAL A 28 -3.85 9.15 7.21
N ASP A 29 -3.25 9.03 8.41
CA ASP A 29 -2.66 10.14 9.15
C ASP A 29 -1.59 10.88 8.35
N THR A 30 -0.70 10.17 7.64
CA THR A 30 0.36 10.79 6.85
C THR A 30 -0.20 11.55 5.64
N ASN A 31 -1.31 11.11 5.07
CA ASN A 31 -2.00 11.83 4.00
C ASN A 31 -2.78 13.05 4.53
N VAL A 32 -3.34 12.97 5.75
CA VAL A 32 -3.91 14.13 6.46
C VAL A 32 -2.83 15.20 6.68
N MET A 33 -1.68 14.78 7.22
CA MET A 33 -0.54 15.69 7.46
C MET A 33 -0.02 16.33 6.17
N ALA A 34 -0.12 15.63 5.05
CA ALA A 34 0.27 16.14 3.73
C ALA A 34 -0.82 17.01 3.06
N GLY A 35 -1.99 17.17 3.70
CA GLY A 35 -3.08 18.01 3.20
C GLY A 35 -3.87 17.45 2.02
N ARG A 36 -3.81 16.11 1.77
CA ARG A 36 -4.42 15.47 0.58
C ARG A 36 -5.82 14.93 0.80
N THR A 37 -6.32 14.93 2.04
CA THR A 37 -7.49 14.13 2.40
C THR A 37 -8.82 14.83 2.24
N GLY A 38 -8.83 16.15 2.08
CA GLY A 38 -10.08 16.91 2.05
C GLY A 38 -10.83 16.92 3.39
N ALA A 39 -12.14 17.17 3.34
CA ALA A 39 -13.00 17.21 4.53
C ALA A 39 -13.14 15.81 5.16
N HIS A 40 -13.30 15.79 6.48
CA HIS A 40 -13.63 14.58 7.23
C HIS A 40 -15.13 14.54 7.51
N GLU A 41 -15.83 13.56 6.94
CA GLU A 41 -17.27 13.40 7.04
C GLU A 41 -17.59 11.91 7.27
N ASP A 42 -18.54 11.63 8.16
CA ASP A 42 -19.01 10.26 8.47
C ASP A 42 -17.90 9.23 8.75
N GLY A 43 -16.80 9.68 9.38
CA GLY A 43 -15.67 8.81 9.74
C GLY A 43 -14.66 8.55 8.63
N ARG A 44 -14.82 9.15 7.44
CA ARG A 44 -13.92 9.02 6.29
C ARG A 44 -13.51 10.40 5.74
N TYR A 45 -12.37 10.43 5.06
CA TYR A 45 -11.89 11.64 4.38
C TYR A 45 -12.32 11.62 2.90
N ALA A 46 -12.85 12.74 2.43
CA ALA A 46 -13.50 12.86 1.11
C ALA A 46 -12.58 12.54 -0.08
N ASN A 47 -11.27 12.78 0.04
CA ASN A 47 -10.30 12.56 -1.05
C ASN A 47 -9.51 11.24 -0.92
N LEU A 48 -9.82 10.40 0.07
CA LEU A 48 -9.28 9.04 0.15
C LEU A 48 -10.30 8.03 -0.36
N VAL A 49 -9.81 7.06 -1.13
CA VAL A 49 -10.60 5.92 -1.60
C VAL A 49 -10.45 4.78 -0.60
N TYR A 50 -11.56 4.38 0.00
CA TYR A 50 -11.57 3.30 0.99
C TYR A 50 -11.99 1.98 0.35
N LEU A 51 -11.15 0.96 0.56
CA LEU A 51 -11.38 -0.41 0.12
C LEU A 51 -11.88 -1.22 1.31
N ASP A 52 -13.17 -1.52 1.34
CA ASP A 52 -13.79 -2.22 2.48
C ASP A 52 -13.19 -3.63 2.65
N CYS A 53 -12.54 -3.87 3.79
CA CYS A 53 -12.01 -5.17 4.19
C CYS A 53 -13.07 -5.87 5.04
N THR A 54 -13.82 -6.79 4.45
CA THR A 54 -14.97 -7.45 5.07
C THR A 54 -14.81 -8.97 5.12
N ALA A 55 -15.64 -9.63 5.92
CA ALA A 55 -15.67 -11.10 5.94
C ALA A 55 -16.05 -11.70 4.56
N ALA A 56 -16.86 -10.98 3.77
CA ALA A 56 -17.29 -11.45 2.45
C ALA A 56 -16.14 -11.52 1.44
N ASN A 57 -15.13 -10.62 1.53
CA ASN A 57 -13.94 -10.68 0.69
C ASN A 57 -12.71 -11.25 1.41
N GLY A 58 -12.90 -11.91 2.56
CA GLY A 58 -11.81 -12.47 3.37
C GLY A 58 -10.85 -11.41 3.92
N TYR A 59 -11.31 -10.17 4.06
CA TYR A 59 -10.53 -8.99 4.45
C TYR A 59 -9.40 -8.63 3.47
N VAL A 60 -9.51 -9.09 2.21
CA VAL A 60 -8.54 -8.83 1.14
C VAL A 60 -9.29 -8.26 -0.06
N PRO A 61 -9.44 -6.94 -0.16
CA PRO A 61 -10.07 -6.31 -1.30
C PRO A 61 -9.26 -6.52 -2.60
N SER A 62 -9.93 -6.41 -3.71
CA SER A 62 -9.38 -6.57 -5.05
C SER A 62 -9.38 -5.25 -5.83
N PRO A 63 -8.64 -5.13 -6.93
CA PRO A 63 -8.74 -3.95 -7.80
C PRO A 63 -10.15 -3.68 -8.33
N ALA A 64 -11.00 -4.71 -8.43
CA ALA A 64 -12.38 -4.58 -8.87
C ALA A 64 -13.28 -3.83 -7.86
N ASP A 65 -12.83 -3.68 -6.61
CA ASP A 65 -13.54 -2.93 -5.58
C ASP A 65 -13.29 -1.42 -5.68
N LEU A 66 -12.35 -0.98 -6.51
CA LEU A 66 -12.12 0.43 -6.81
C LEU A 66 -13.28 1.00 -7.62
N LYS A 67 -13.91 2.04 -7.09
CA LYS A 67 -15.05 2.73 -7.72
C LYS A 67 -14.63 3.95 -8.54
N GLU A 68 -13.39 4.37 -8.39
CA GLU A 68 -12.84 5.56 -9.03
C GLU A 68 -11.32 5.36 -9.27
N PRO A 69 -10.72 6.11 -10.20
CA PRO A 69 -9.28 6.05 -10.45
C PRO A 69 -8.49 6.46 -9.23
N VAL A 70 -7.37 5.78 -8.98
CA VAL A 70 -6.38 6.12 -7.95
C VAL A 70 -4.98 6.03 -8.53
N ASP A 71 -4.06 6.84 -8.00
CA ASP A 71 -2.66 6.88 -8.44
C ASP A 71 -1.78 6.01 -7.52
N VAL A 72 -2.18 5.87 -6.26
CA VAL A 72 -1.42 5.15 -5.25
C VAL A 72 -2.36 4.27 -4.43
N VAL A 73 -1.96 3.01 -4.20
CA VAL A 73 -2.67 2.12 -3.28
C VAL A 73 -1.75 1.62 -2.18
N TYR A 74 -2.18 1.73 -0.92
CA TYR A 74 -1.52 1.08 0.20
C TYR A 74 -2.06 -0.34 0.39
N LEU A 75 -1.16 -1.32 0.36
CA LEU A 75 -1.44 -2.71 0.66
C LEU A 75 -0.59 -3.17 1.84
N CYS A 76 -1.20 -3.74 2.86
CA CYS A 76 -0.51 -4.25 4.04
C CYS A 76 -0.86 -5.74 4.24
N TYR A 77 0.10 -6.63 4.05
CA TYR A 77 -0.11 -8.06 4.25
C TYR A 77 1.10 -8.74 4.89
N PRO A 78 0.89 -9.41 6.04
CA PRO A 78 -0.36 -9.51 6.82
C PRO A 78 -0.91 -8.16 7.23
N ASN A 79 -2.24 -7.96 7.14
CA ASN A 79 -2.86 -6.67 7.41
C ASN A 79 -2.91 -6.37 8.91
N ASN A 80 -2.70 -5.13 9.26
CA ASN A 80 -3.03 -4.57 10.56
C ASN A 80 -4.31 -3.74 10.40
N PRO A 81 -5.47 -4.07 11.06
CA PRO A 81 -5.57 -4.94 12.24
C PRO A 81 -6.06 -6.38 12.00
N THR A 82 -6.46 -6.74 10.78
CA THR A 82 -7.24 -7.97 10.54
C THR A 82 -6.43 -9.27 10.59
N GLY A 83 -5.10 -9.19 10.40
CA GLY A 83 -4.23 -10.36 10.26
C GLY A 83 -4.38 -11.09 8.93
N ALA A 84 -5.23 -10.62 8.02
CA ALA A 84 -5.44 -11.23 6.72
C ALA A 84 -4.14 -11.25 5.90
N VAL A 85 -3.97 -12.31 5.12
CA VAL A 85 -2.87 -12.48 4.17
C VAL A 85 -3.42 -12.58 2.76
N ALA A 86 -2.69 -12.03 1.80
CA ALA A 86 -3.07 -12.11 0.39
C ALA A 86 -2.34 -13.26 -0.30
N THR A 87 -3.05 -14.02 -1.10
CA THR A 87 -2.48 -15.04 -1.99
C THR A 87 -1.65 -14.40 -3.10
N ARG A 88 -0.78 -15.19 -3.74
CA ARG A 88 -0.05 -14.73 -4.92
C ARG A 88 -0.97 -14.20 -6.02
N ALA A 89 -2.10 -14.87 -6.27
CA ALA A 89 -3.05 -14.45 -7.29
C ALA A 89 -3.69 -13.09 -6.97
N GLN A 90 -4.05 -12.86 -5.70
CA GLN A 90 -4.59 -11.58 -5.25
C GLN A 90 -3.58 -10.45 -5.38
N LEU A 91 -2.32 -10.67 -4.99
CA LEU A 91 -1.25 -9.68 -5.15
C LEU A 91 -0.91 -9.45 -6.63
N GLN A 92 -0.91 -10.50 -7.45
CA GLN A 92 -0.68 -10.36 -8.89
C GLN A 92 -1.76 -9.51 -9.56
N ALA A 93 -3.03 -9.68 -9.18
CA ALA A 93 -4.11 -8.84 -9.69
C ALA A 93 -3.88 -7.34 -9.39
N TRP A 94 -3.38 -7.01 -8.21
CA TRP A 94 -2.99 -5.63 -7.87
C TRP A 94 -1.80 -5.13 -8.69
N VAL A 95 -0.79 -5.96 -8.93
CA VAL A 95 0.36 -5.61 -9.75
C VAL A 95 -0.05 -5.37 -11.21
N ASP A 96 -0.88 -6.26 -11.76
CA ASP A 96 -1.38 -6.13 -13.14
C ASP A 96 -2.24 -4.88 -13.30
N TRP A 97 -3.11 -4.60 -12.32
CA TRP A 97 -3.90 -3.38 -12.29
C TRP A 97 -3.03 -2.12 -12.20
N ALA A 98 -2.05 -2.09 -11.29
CA ALA A 98 -1.18 -0.93 -11.13
C ALA A 98 -0.41 -0.60 -12.40
N ARG A 99 0.14 -1.62 -13.07
CA ARG A 99 0.83 -1.46 -14.35
C ARG A 99 -0.09 -0.95 -15.46
N ALA A 100 -1.31 -1.49 -15.53
CA ALA A 100 -2.28 -1.08 -16.55
C ALA A 100 -2.77 0.37 -16.34
N ASN A 101 -2.86 0.82 -15.09
CA ASN A 101 -3.37 2.14 -14.72
C ASN A 101 -2.28 3.18 -14.39
N LYS A 102 -0.99 2.84 -14.58
CA LYS A 102 0.15 3.70 -14.23
C LYS A 102 0.15 4.12 -12.76
N ALA A 103 -0.38 3.26 -11.90
CA ALA A 103 -0.49 3.49 -10.47
C ALA A 103 0.68 2.88 -9.70
N LEU A 104 0.92 3.35 -8.48
CA LEU A 104 1.98 2.88 -7.59
C LEU A 104 1.39 2.07 -6.43
N ILE A 105 2.00 0.93 -6.14
CA ILE A 105 1.71 0.15 -4.94
C ILE A 105 2.71 0.49 -3.84
N LEU A 106 2.23 0.90 -2.67
CA LEU A 106 2.99 1.00 -1.44
C LEU A 106 2.68 -0.23 -0.59
N PHE A 107 3.58 -1.21 -0.63
CA PHE A 107 3.39 -2.51 0.01
C PHE A 107 4.07 -2.56 1.38
N ASP A 108 3.29 -2.65 2.45
CA ASP A 108 3.81 -2.80 3.81
C ASP A 108 3.91 -4.27 4.21
N ALA A 109 5.14 -4.75 4.35
CA ALA A 109 5.49 -6.11 4.73
C ALA A 109 6.00 -6.19 6.19
N ALA A 110 5.60 -5.27 7.07
CA ALA A 110 6.08 -5.22 8.45
C ALA A 110 5.80 -6.50 9.26
N TYR A 111 4.79 -7.26 8.89
CA TYR A 111 4.36 -8.50 9.55
C TYR A 111 4.70 -9.77 8.77
N GLU A 112 5.46 -9.70 7.68
CA GLU A 112 5.73 -10.83 6.77
C GLU A 112 6.34 -12.05 7.47
N ALA A 113 7.16 -11.83 8.49
CA ALA A 113 7.79 -12.91 9.26
C ALA A 113 6.79 -13.77 10.06
N PHE A 114 5.56 -13.30 10.23
CA PHE A 114 4.50 -14.03 10.92
C PHE A 114 3.63 -14.88 10.00
N ILE A 115 3.85 -14.84 8.69
CA ILE A 115 3.18 -15.72 7.72
C ILE A 115 3.58 -17.17 8.02
N ARG A 116 2.59 -18.04 8.26
CA ARG A 116 2.77 -19.48 8.52
C ARG A 116 2.17 -20.35 7.45
N THR A 117 1.25 -19.81 6.66
CA THR A 117 0.56 -20.56 5.60
C THR A 117 1.49 -20.77 4.42
N PRO A 118 1.75 -22.01 3.99
CA PRO A 118 2.58 -22.29 2.83
C PRO A 118 2.04 -21.62 1.56
N GLY A 119 2.94 -21.12 0.71
CA GLY A 119 2.59 -20.53 -0.58
C GLY A 119 2.12 -19.08 -0.53
N ILE A 120 1.93 -18.49 0.65
CA ILE A 120 1.67 -17.05 0.79
C ILE A 120 2.97 -16.27 0.55
N PRO A 121 2.96 -15.25 -0.34
CA PRO A 121 4.14 -14.43 -0.60
C PRO A 121 4.57 -13.61 0.63
N HIS A 122 5.86 -13.54 0.89
CA HIS A 122 6.48 -12.68 1.91
C HIS A 122 6.90 -11.32 1.35
N SER A 123 6.70 -11.09 0.06
CA SER A 123 7.08 -9.87 -0.64
C SER A 123 6.19 -9.68 -1.86
N ILE A 124 5.88 -8.42 -2.17
CA ILE A 124 5.20 -8.07 -3.42
C ILE A 124 6.04 -8.45 -4.65
N TYR A 125 7.36 -8.46 -4.50
CA TYR A 125 8.29 -8.82 -5.58
C TYR A 125 8.30 -10.33 -5.93
N ALA A 126 7.52 -11.14 -5.23
CA ALA A 126 7.18 -12.48 -5.67
C ALA A 126 6.21 -12.48 -6.87
N CYS A 127 5.56 -11.34 -7.17
CA CYS A 127 4.66 -11.16 -8.30
C CYS A 127 5.41 -10.63 -9.53
N GLU A 128 5.03 -11.09 -10.70
CA GLU A 128 5.63 -10.67 -11.96
C GLU A 128 5.31 -9.20 -12.26
N GLY A 129 6.33 -8.43 -12.64
CA GLY A 129 6.18 -7.00 -12.95
C GLY A 129 6.13 -6.06 -11.74
N ALA A 130 6.07 -6.56 -10.50
CA ALA A 130 5.97 -5.71 -9.31
C ALA A 130 7.13 -4.71 -9.16
N ARG A 131 8.32 -5.02 -9.69
CA ARG A 131 9.48 -4.12 -9.64
C ARG A 131 9.33 -2.85 -10.45
N THR A 132 8.33 -2.76 -11.32
CA THR A 132 8.06 -1.56 -12.13
C THR A 132 6.98 -0.66 -11.53
N CYS A 133 6.24 -1.13 -10.50
CA CYS A 133 5.09 -0.40 -9.98
C CYS A 133 4.91 -0.51 -8.46
N ALA A 134 5.89 -1.06 -7.72
CA ALA A 134 5.75 -1.22 -6.27
C ALA A 134 6.99 -0.80 -5.49
N ILE A 135 6.75 -0.13 -4.36
CA ILE A 135 7.71 0.15 -3.29
C ILE A 135 7.33 -0.70 -2.10
N GLU A 136 8.32 -1.36 -1.46
CA GLU A 136 8.06 -2.24 -0.32
C GLU A 136 8.69 -1.71 0.95
N PHE A 137 7.90 -1.63 2.02
CA PHE A 137 8.35 -1.24 3.36
C PHE A 137 8.63 -2.47 4.22
N ARG A 138 9.76 -2.46 4.92
CA ARG A 138 10.20 -3.49 5.86
C ARG A 138 10.47 -2.89 7.23
N SER A 139 10.19 -3.64 8.29
CA SER A 139 10.36 -3.17 9.66
C SER A 139 10.89 -4.25 10.57
N TYR A 140 11.88 -3.92 11.39
CA TYR A 140 12.37 -4.77 12.47
C TYR A 140 11.58 -4.58 13.79
N SER A 141 10.65 -3.62 13.82
CA SER A 141 9.81 -3.35 15.00
C SER A 141 9.06 -4.59 15.48
N LYS A 142 8.61 -5.44 14.53
CA LYS A 142 7.83 -6.66 14.84
C LYS A 142 8.71 -7.89 14.82
N THR A 143 9.39 -8.13 13.71
CA THR A 143 10.20 -9.34 13.48
C THR A 143 11.29 -9.53 14.52
N ALA A 144 12.00 -8.48 14.90
CA ALA A 144 13.09 -8.53 15.89
C ALA A 144 12.68 -8.00 17.28
N GLY A 145 11.43 -7.60 17.47
CA GLY A 145 11.00 -6.94 18.72
C GLY A 145 11.63 -5.55 18.94
N PHE A 146 12.11 -4.91 17.88
CA PHE A 146 12.88 -3.65 17.94
C PHE A 146 12.01 -2.41 17.81
N THR A 147 10.81 -2.41 18.38
CA THR A 147 9.86 -1.29 18.27
C THR A 147 10.48 0.04 18.75
N GLY A 148 11.24 0.02 19.83
CA GLY A 148 11.92 1.20 20.38
C GLY A 148 13.16 1.64 19.62
N VAL A 149 13.82 0.73 18.89
CA VAL A 149 15.06 1.00 18.14
C VAL A 149 14.80 1.83 16.87
N ARG A 150 13.59 1.79 16.33
CA ARG A 150 13.18 2.54 15.13
C ARG A 150 13.99 2.16 13.88
N CYS A 151 14.15 0.85 13.64
CA CYS A 151 14.88 0.31 12.50
C CYS A 151 13.92 -0.31 11.47
N GLY A 152 14.12 0.05 10.22
CA GLY A 152 13.40 -0.46 9.06
C GLY A 152 14.10 -0.03 7.78
N TYR A 153 13.60 -0.47 6.65
CA TYR A 153 14.12 -0.05 5.34
C TYR A 153 13.01 -0.09 4.29
N THR A 154 13.22 0.68 3.24
CA THR A 154 12.34 0.74 2.08
C THR A 154 13.10 0.21 0.85
N VAL A 155 12.45 -0.65 0.11
CA VAL A 155 12.98 -1.18 -1.15
C VAL A 155 12.35 -0.42 -2.30
N VAL A 156 13.17 0.32 -3.03
CA VAL A 156 12.79 1.01 -4.27
C VAL A 156 13.58 0.36 -5.40
N PRO A 157 12.94 -0.40 -6.29
CA PRO A 157 13.62 -1.04 -7.41
C PRO A 157 14.14 0.00 -8.42
N LYS A 158 15.31 -0.26 -9.01
CA LYS A 158 15.87 0.61 -10.08
C LYS A 158 15.00 0.71 -11.34
N GLY A 159 14.11 -0.27 -11.55
CA GLY A 159 13.18 -0.27 -12.69
C GLY A 159 11.80 0.27 -12.33
N LEU A 160 11.65 0.91 -11.17
CA LEU A 160 10.40 1.54 -10.78
C LEU A 160 10.15 2.75 -11.69
N VAL A 161 8.94 2.84 -12.23
CA VAL A 161 8.50 3.97 -13.04
C VAL A 161 7.34 4.66 -12.34
N GLY A 162 7.53 5.94 -12.00
CA GLY A 162 6.45 6.82 -11.59
C GLY A 162 5.82 7.50 -12.80
N TYR A 163 4.70 8.16 -12.59
CA TYR A 163 4.03 8.91 -13.65
C TYR A 163 3.54 10.25 -13.10
N THR A 164 3.68 11.30 -13.90
CA THR A 164 3.05 12.59 -13.67
C THR A 164 1.55 12.52 -14.00
N GLN A 165 0.79 13.53 -13.62
CA GLN A 165 -0.66 13.57 -13.88
C GLN A 165 -1.03 13.47 -15.38
N ASP A 166 -0.18 14.00 -16.26
CA ASP A 166 -0.35 13.87 -17.71
C ASP A 166 0.09 12.51 -18.26
N GLY A 167 0.53 11.60 -17.38
CA GLY A 167 0.97 10.25 -17.70
C GLY A 167 2.38 10.15 -18.27
N THR A 168 3.20 11.20 -18.13
CA THR A 168 4.61 11.16 -18.51
C THR A 168 5.40 10.30 -17.50
N PRO A 169 6.20 9.33 -17.95
CA PRO A 169 7.00 8.51 -17.04
C PRO A 169 8.12 9.34 -16.38
N VAL A 170 8.38 9.03 -15.11
CA VAL A 170 9.48 9.60 -14.29
C VAL A 170 10.26 8.43 -13.69
N GLU A 171 11.58 8.37 -13.94
CA GLU A 171 12.52 7.37 -13.40
C GLU A 171 13.23 7.86 -12.13
#